data_7d423d03becc3f2e775c70a7dc316e73
#
_entry.id   7d423d03becc3f2e775c70a7dc316e73
#
_cell.length_a   1.000
_cell.length_b   1.000
_cell.length_c   1.000
_cell.angle_alpha   90.00
_cell.angle_beta   90.00
_cell.angle_gamma   90.00
#
_symmetry.space_group_name_H-M   'P 1'
#
loop_
_entity.id
_entity.type
_entity.pdbx_description
1 polymer ?
#
loop_
_entity_poly.entity_id
_entity_poly.type
_entity_poly.pdbx_seq_one_letter_code
_entity_poly.pdbx_strand_id
1 'polypeptide(L)'
;MNLNTTMKKLQRAILSTGLVIKIGTSQFYSPEQGRMITMWILSTPTLENGRNGWRMRDYEILRTASAVEAVKCLAEIWEQTKGRKKDEH
;
A
#
# COMPACT_ATOMS: atom_id res chain seq x y z
N MET A 1 -9.30 -17.29 6.73
CA MET A 1 -8.69 -16.56 5.60
C MET A 1 -7.49 -15.75 6.09
N ASN A 2 -6.39 -15.86 5.41
CA ASN A 2 -5.17 -15.16 5.78
C ASN A 2 -5.13 -13.80 5.09
N LEU A 3 -5.23 -12.71 5.87
CA LEU A 3 -5.25 -11.35 5.32
C LEU A 3 -3.93 -10.98 4.63
N ASN A 4 -2.80 -11.51 5.11
CA ASN A 4 -1.53 -11.26 4.44
C ASN A 4 -1.51 -11.83 3.03
N THR A 5 -2.08 -13.01 2.84
CA THR A 5 -2.19 -13.61 1.51
C THR A 5 -3.09 -12.76 0.60
N THR A 6 -4.20 -12.26 1.15
CA THR A 6 -5.11 -11.40 0.41
C THR A 6 -4.42 -10.09 0.00
N MET A 7 -3.65 -9.48 0.91
CA MET A 7 -2.89 -8.27 0.59
C MET A 7 -1.91 -8.51 -0.55
N LYS A 8 -1.18 -9.62 -0.52
CA LYS A 8 -0.21 -9.94 -1.56
C LYS A 8 -0.87 -10.18 -2.90
N LYS A 9 -2.04 -10.83 -2.92
CA LYS A 9 -2.78 -11.04 -4.15
C LYS A 9 -3.24 -9.72 -4.76
N LEU A 10 -3.76 -8.82 -3.92
CA LEU A 10 -4.17 -7.50 -4.39
C LEU A 10 -2.97 -6.69 -4.87
N GLN A 11 -1.86 -6.76 -4.17
CA GLN A 11 -0.64 -6.07 -4.57
C GLN A 11 -0.20 -6.52 -5.96
N ARG A 12 -0.22 -7.82 -6.22
CA ARG A 12 0.14 -8.36 -7.54
C ARG A 12 -0.84 -7.95 -8.61
N ALA A 13 -2.13 -7.98 -8.29
CA ALA A 13 -3.16 -7.57 -9.25
C ALA A 13 -2.99 -6.10 -9.63
N ILE A 14 -2.74 -5.24 -8.64
CA ILE A 14 -2.50 -3.82 -8.89
C ILE A 14 -1.23 -3.63 -9.72
N LEU A 15 -0.18 -4.38 -9.41
CA LEU A 15 1.08 -4.29 -10.17
C LEU A 15 0.86 -4.62 -11.65
N SER A 16 -0.05 -5.55 -11.95
CA SER A 16 -0.35 -5.90 -13.34
C SER A 16 -0.94 -4.75 -14.12
N THR A 17 -1.48 -3.72 -13.45
CA THR A 17 -1.99 -2.52 -14.12
C THR A 17 -0.92 -1.45 -14.32
N GLY A 18 0.30 -1.70 -13.84
CA GLY A 18 1.40 -0.76 -13.95
C GLY A 18 1.65 0.10 -12.72
N LEU A 19 0.82 -0.05 -11.68
CA LEU A 19 0.98 0.70 -10.45
C LEU A 19 1.67 -0.15 -9.39
N VAL A 20 2.73 0.38 -8.79
CA VAL A 20 3.47 -0.31 -7.74
C VAL A 20 2.95 0.14 -6.38
N ILE A 21 2.53 -0.81 -5.55
CA ILE A 21 2.17 -0.54 -4.17
C ILE A 21 3.11 -1.33 -3.27
N LYS A 22 3.73 -0.65 -2.34
CA LYS A 22 4.57 -1.28 -1.34
C LYS A 22 3.78 -1.50 -0.07
N ILE A 23 3.95 -2.65 0.55
CA ILE A 23 3.31 -2.98 1.82
C ILE A 23 4.42 -3.20 2.83
N GLY A 24 4.49 -2.32 3.83
CA GLY A 24 5.45 -2.45 4.91
C GLY A 24 4.74 -2.65 6.23
N THR A 25 5.47 -3.13 7.23
CA THR A 25 4.97 -3.26 8.59
C THR A 25 5.95 -2.60 9.54
N SER A 26 5.40 -2.05 10.62
CA SER A 26 6.16 -1.47 11.70
C SER A 26 5.53 -1.90 13.01
N GLN A 27 6.34 -2.20 14.00
CA GLN A 27 5.86 -2.61 15.31
C GLN A 27 6.30 -1.63 16.37
N PHE A 28 5.42 -1.36 17.30
CA PHE A 28 5.75 -0.53 18.45
C PHE A 28 5.03 -1.04 19.69
N TYR A 29 5.58 -0.74 20.85
CA TYR A 29 4.96 -1.13 22.11
C TYR A 29 3.95 -0.07 22.53
N SER A 30 2.73 -0.50 22.86
CA SER A 30 1.68 0.38 23.35
C SER A 30 1.55 0.19 24.87
N PRO A 31 1.98 1.17 25.69
CA PRO A 31 1.80 1.07 27.13
C PRO A 31 0.33 1.03 27.55
N GLU A 32 -0.54 1.69 26.79
CA GLU A 32 -1.97 1.69 27.09
C GLU A 32 -2.60 0.32 26.95
N GLN A 33 -2.17 -0.45 25.94
CA GLN A 33 -2.69 -1.78 25.70
C GLN A 33 -1.80 -2.88 26.27
N GLY A 34 -0.60 -2.52 26.71
CA GLY A 34 0.34 -3.47 27.29
C GLY A 34 0.83 -4.52 26.32
N ARG A 35 0.92 -4.18 25.04
CA ARG A 35 1.34 -5.15 24.03
C ARG A 35 1.97 -4.47 22.81
N MET A 36 2.59 -5.27 21.97
CA MET A 36 3.12 -4.80 20.70
C MET A 36 1.99 -4.60 19.70
N ILE A 37 2.02 -3.49 18.99
CA ILE A 37 1.06 -3.17 17.95
C ILE A 37 1.77 -3.22 16.61
N THR A 38 1.14 -3.85 15.63
CA THR A 38 1.64 -3.87 14.25
C THR A 38 0.87 -2.86 13.42
N MET A 39 1.61 -1.99 12.72
CA MET A 39 1.03 -1.05 11.77
C MET A 39 1.35 -1.52 10.36
N TRP A 40 0.37 -1.49 9.48
CA TRP A 40 0.56 -1.70 8.06
C TRP A 40 0.67 -0.35 7.37
N ILE A 41 1.67 -0.23 6.50
CA ILE A 41 1.96 1.01 5.79
C ILE A 41 1.91 0.71 4.31
N LEU A 42 0.95 1.33 3.62
CA LEU A 42 0.81 1.21 2.17
C LEU A 42 1.40 2.47 1.55
N SER A 43 2.28 2.28 0.57
CA SER A 43 2.93 3.40 -0.10
C SER A 43 3.16 3.09 -1.57
N THR A 44 3.38 4.14 -2.34
CA THR A 44 3.68 4.01 -3.76
C THR A 44 4.90 4.87 -4.08
N PRO A 45 5.87 4.35 -4.85
CA PRO A 45 7.00 5.17 -5.26
C PRO A 45 6.57 6.20 -6.29
N THR A 46 7.05 7.42 -6.12
CA THR A 46 6.79 8.52 -7.04
C THR A 46 8.11 9.14 -7.45
N LEU A 47 8.15 9.69 -8.67
CA LEU A 47 9.29 10.49 -9.11
C LEU A 47 9.07 11.94 -8.71
N GLU A 48 10.06 12.51 -8.08
CA GLU A 48 10.00 13.88 -7.61
C GLU A 48 11.18 14.66 -8.17
N ASN A 49 10.93 15.84 -8.72
CA ASN A 49 11.98 16.69 -9.25
C ASN A 49 12.53 17.55 -8.12
N GLY A 50 13.79 17.30 -7.75
CA GLY A 50 14.48 18.05 -6.73
C GLY A 50 15.60 18.89 -7.31
N ARG A 51 16.34 19.57 -6.41
CA ARG A 51 17.46 20.44 -6.82
C ARG A 51 18.54 19.69 -7.61
N ASN A 52 18.73 18.42 -7.29
CA ASN A 52 19.78 17.60 -7.91
C ASN A 52 19.23 16.67 -8.98
N GLY A 53 18.04 16.96 -9.52
CA GLY A 53 17.40 16.16 -10.53
C GLY A 53 16.27 15.31 -9.99
N TRP A 54 15.88 14.27 -10.74
CA TRP A 54 14.80 13.39 -10.37
C TRP A 54 15.25 12.37 -9.34
N ARG A 55 14.37 12.11 -8.38
CA ARG A 55 14.61 11.07 -7.38
C ARG A 55 13.32 10.35 -7.05
N MET A 56 13.45 9.12 -6.59
CA MET A 56 12.30 8.33 -6.14
C MET A 56 12.00 8.66 -4.70
N ARG A 57 10.72 8.82 -4.42
CA ARG A 57 10.23 9.04 -3.06
C ARG A 57 8.99 8.18 -2.86
N ASP A 58 8.86 7.60 -1.67
CA ASP A 58 7.67 6.83 -1.33
C ASP A 58 6.59 7.77 -0.80
N TYR A 59 5.42 7.69 -1.43
CA TYR A 59 4.24 8.41 -0.98
C TYR A 59 3.40 7.48 -0.13
N GLU A 60 3.19 7.83 1.12
CA GLU A 60 2.39 7.01 2.03
C GLU A 60 0.91 7.22 1.73
N ILE A 61 0.22 6.11 1.42
CA ILE A 61 -1.20 6.13 1.09
C ILE A 61 -2.04 5.91 2.34
N LEU A 62 -1.62 4.96 3.18
CA LEU A 62 -2.37 4.58 4.37
C LEU A 62 -1.41 4.02 5.42
N ARG A 63 -1.69 4.36 6.66
CA ARG A 63 -1.01 3.79 7.83
C ARG A 63 -2.10 3.36 8.80
N THR A 64 -2.18 2.07 9.10
CA THR A 64 -3.25 1.54 9.93
C THR A 64 -2.81 0.34 10.74
N ALA A 65 -3.39 0.19 11.91
CA ALA A 65 -3.21 -1.01 12.74
C ALA A 65 -4.20 -2.11 12.37
N SER A 66 -5.12 -1.83 11.44
CA SER A 66 -6.14 -2.79 11.04
C SER A 66 -5.79 -3.44 9.71
N ALA A 67 -5.55 -4.75 9.71
CA ALA A 67 -5.31 -5.50 8.48
C ALA A 67 -6.51 -5.43 7.55
N VAL A 68 -7.72 -5.37 8.11
CA VAL A 68 -8.94 -5.26 7.31
C VAL A 68 -8.97 -3.93 6.55
N GLU A 69 -8.61 -2.83 7.20
CA GLU A 69 -8.55 -1.54 6.53
C GLU A 69 -7.51 -1.52 5.41
N ALA A 70 -6.36 -2.16 5.63
CA ALA A 70 -5.34 -2.25 4.61
C ALA A 70 -5.86 -3.01 3.39
N VAL A 71 -6.56 -4.13 3.61
CA VAL A 71 -7.15 -4.92 2.54
C VAL A 71 -8.21 -4.10 1.79
N LYS A 72 -9.06 -3.39 2.52
CA LYS A 72 -10.10 -2.55 1.89
C LYS A 72 -9.48 -1.46 1.02
N CYS A 73 -8.43 -0.82 1.51
CA CYS A 73 -7.73 0.21 0.75
C CYS A 73 -7.14 -0.36 -0.55
N LEU A 74 -6.48 -1.52 -0.45
CA LEU A 74 -5.92 -2.17 -1.62
C LEU A 74 -7.01 -2.57 -2.62
N ALA A 75 -8.14 -3.06 -2.12
CA ALA A 75 -9.26 -3.43 -2.99
C ALA A 75 -9.82 -2.21 -3.74
N GLU A 76 -9.92 -1.07 -3.06
CA GLU A 76 -10.37 0.16 -3.70
C GLU A 76 -9.39 0.62 -4.77
N ILE A 77 -8.09 0.56 -4.49
CA ILE A 77 -7.07 0.89 -5.48
C ILE A 77 -7.19 -0.03 -6.69
N TRP A 78 -7.37 -1.32 -6.45
CA TRP A 78 -7.54 -2.29 -7.52
C TRP A 78 -8.75 -1.96 -8.40
N GLU A 79 -9.88 -1.64 -7.78
CA GLU A 79 -11.10 -1.29 -8.52
C GLU A 79 -10.88 -0.06 -9.42
N GLN A 80 -10.14 0.91 -8.93
CA GLN A 80 -9.86 2.13 -9.70
C GLN A 80 -8.85 1.88 -10.82
N THR A 81 -7.81 1.11 -10.56
CA THR A 81 -6.74 0.91 -11.52
C THR A 81 -7.14 -0.08 -12.62
N LYS A 82 -7.92 -1.11 -12.30
CA LYS A 82 -8.34 -2.08 -13.32
C LYS A 82 -9.21 -1.43 -14.39
N GLY A 83 -10.01 -0.41 -14.00
CA GLY A 83 -10.82 0.33 -14.94
C GLY A 83 -9.97 1.16 -15.92
N ARG A 84 -8.89 1.75 -15.41
CA ARG A 84 -8.00 2.57 -16.22
C ARG A 84 -7.28 1.77 -17.29
N LYS A 85 -6.93 0.54 -16.98
CA LYS A 85 -6.21 -0.30 -17.93
C LYS A 85 -6.99 -0.55 -19.20
N LYS A 86 -8.32 -0.58 -19.10
CA LYS A 86 -9.19 -0.79 -20.27
C LYS A 86 -9.27 0.41 -21.18
N ASP A 87 -8.97 1.59 -20.68
CA ASP A 87 -9.12 2.84 -21.41
C ASP A 87 -7.83 3.26 -22.12
N GLU A 88 -6.77 2.50 -22.00
CA GLU A 88 -5.48 2.80 -22.62
C GLU A 88 -5.28 2.12 -23.96
N HIS A 89 -6.20 2.28 -24.83
CA HIS A 89 -6.06 1.70 -26.18
C HIS A 89 -5.70 2.72 -27.22
#